data_ce8fbd924af7568d5688e543208ec283
#
_entry.id   ce8fbd924af7568d5688e543208ec283
#
_cell.length_a   1.000
_cell.length_b   1.000
_cell.length_c   1.000
_cell.angle_alpha   90.00
_cell.angle_beta   90.00
_cell.angle_gamma   90.00
#
_symmetry.space_group_name_H-M   'P 1'
#
loop_
_entity.id
_entity.type
_entity.pdbx_description
1 polymer ?
#
loop_
_entity_poly.entity_id
_entity_poly.type
_entity_poly.pdbx_seq_one_letter_code
_entity_poly.pdbx_strand_id
1 'polypeptide(L)'
;MTRPDDWHLHLRDGPELAAVAAFTARAFARAVVMPNLKPPVATVDAARRYRERILAALPAGTAFEPLMTLYLTERMDPAEVYRAAQSGFVVGIKCYPAGSTTHSDAGVTSLDHCRAVLERMEERDVVLQLHGEATGNDVDPYDRESIFIERELLPLVRRHPRLHRRYRPAVAGR
;
A
#
# COMPACT_ATOMS: atom_id res chain seq x y z
N MET A 1 10.74 -12.00 24.86
CA MET A 1 11.06 -11.89 23.42
C MET A 1 10.33 -10.71 22.82
N THR A 2 11.00 -9.90 21.99
CA THR A 2 10.35 -8.83 21.23
C THR A 2 9.57 -9.45 20.08
N ARG A 3 8.29 -9.07 19.92
CA ARG A 3 7.49 -9.53 18.78
C ARG A 3 7.97 -8.82 17.50
N PRO A 4 8.09 -9.51 16.36
CA PRO A 4 8.48 -8.90 15.09
C PRO A 4 7.39 -7.98 14.55
N ASP A 5 7.73 -7.22 13.49
CA ASP A 5 6.80 -6.44 12.68
C ASP A 5 6.52 -7.16 11.36
N ASP A 6 5.29 -7.05 10.85
CA ASP A 6 4.93 -7.44 9.49
C ASP A 6 4.88 -6.21 8.59
N TRP A 7 5.73 -6.15 7.59
CA TRP A 7 5.84 -5.00 6.69
C TRP A 7 4.92 -5.06 5.46
N HIS A 8 4.05 -6.07 5.34
CA HIS A 8 3.14 -6.21 4.21
C HIS A 8 1.98 -7.16 4.50
N LEU A 9 0.96 -6.67 5.18
CA LEU A 9 -0.19 -7.47 5.60
C LEU A 9 -1.44 -7.13 4.80
N HIS A 10 -2.08 -8.16 4.23
CA HIS A 10 -3.43 -8.07 3.69
C HIS A 10 -4.44 -8.59 4.71
N LEU A 11 -5.12 -7.69 5.38
CA LEU A 11 -6.34 -8.00 6.14
C LEU A 11 -7.55 -7.84 5.21
N ARG A 12 -8.57 -8.63 5.44
CA ARG A 12 -9.87 -8.43 4.81
C ARG A 12 -10.70 -7.46 5.66
N ASP A 13 -11.85 -7.06 5.15
CA ASP A 13 -12.84 -6.31 5.91
C ASP A 13 -14.08 -7.18 6.13
N GLY A 14 -15.05 -6.74 6.92
CA GLY A 14 -16.26 -7.50 7.19
C GLY A 14 -16.06 -8.65 8.18
N PRO A 15 -16.83 -9.74 8.04
CA PRO A 15 -16.85 -10.85 9.02
C PRO A 15 -15.50 -11.55 9.21
N GLU A 16 -14.70 -11.65 8.16
CA GLU A 16 -13.41 -12.34 8.18
C GLU A 16 -12.35 -11.58 8.99
N LEU A 17 -12.52 -10.26 9.13
CA LEU A 17 -11.53 -9.40 9.79
C LEU A 17 -11.25 -9.86 11.23
N ALA A 18 -12.26 -10.21 11.99
CA ALA A 18 -12.12 -10.63 13.39
C ALA A 18 -11.25 -11.88 13.52
N ALA A 19 -11.45 -12.86 12.64
CA ALA A 19 -10.66 -14.09 12.64
C ALA A 19 -9.20 -13.82 12.27
N VAL A 20 -8.97 -13.07 11.20
CA VAL A 20 -7.61 -12.83 10.66
C VAL A 20 -6.80 -11.89 11.55
N ALA A 21 -7.41 -10.80 12.05
CA ALA A 21 -6.72 -9.82 12.89
C ALA A 21 -6.18 -10.43 14.19
N ALA A 22 -6.93 -11.31 14.84
CA ALA A 22 -6.51 -11.98 16.05
C ALA A 22 -5.27 -12.88 15.86
N PHE A 23 -5.16 -13.58 14.71
CA PHE A 23 -3.99 -14.38 14.38
C PHE A 23 -2.74 -13.52 14.20
N THR A 24 -2.86 -12.46 13.40
CA THR A 24 -1.76 -11.52 13.16
C THR A 24 -1.28 -10.86 14.45
N ALA A 25 -2.21 -10.37 15.28
CA ALA A 25 -1.88 -9.69 16.52
C ALA A 25 -1.20 -10.57 17.58
N ARG A 26 -1.31 -11.90 17.49
CA ARG A 26 -0.54 -12.83 18.33
C ARG A 26 0.91 -12.94 17.88
N ALA A 27 1.17 -12.90 16.58
CA ALA A 27 2.50 -13.09 16.01
C ALA A 27 3.32 -11.81 15.95
N PHE A 28 2.68 -10.68 15.62
CA PHE A 28 3.35 -9.41 15.32
C PHE A 28 2.98 -8.31 16.31
N ALA A 29 3.93 -7.40 16.60
CA ALA A 29 3.67 -6.21 17.41
C ALA A 29 2.99 -5.13 16.57
N ARG A 30 3.45 -4.96 15.33
CA ARG A 30 2.93 -3.99 14.36
C ARG A 30 2.80 -4.65 12.98
N ALA A 31 1.91 -4.12 12.16
CA ALA A 31 1.85 -4.54 10.76
C ALA A 31 1.49 -3.37 9.84
N VAL A 32 2.13 -3.33 8.68
CA VAL A 32 1.78 -2.40 7.60
C VAL A 32 0.63 -2.98 6.79
N VAL A 33 -0.55 -2.39 6.97
CA VAL A 33 -1.80 -2.88 6.40
C VAL A 33 -2.00 -2.34 4.99
N MET A 34 -2.20 -3.26 4.04
CA MET A 34 -2.42 -2.92 2.64
C MET A 34 -3.83 -2.39 2.38
N PRO A 35 -3.98 -1.40 1.48
CA PRO A 35 -5.21 -0.62 1.33
C PRO A 35 -6.18 -1.16 0.26
N ASN A 36 -5.90 -2.32 -0.35
CA ASN A 36 -6.67 -2.87 -1.49
C ASN A 36 -7.94 -3.58 -1.07
N LEU A 37 -8.87 -2.82 -0.54
CA LEU A 37 -10.26 -3.22 -0.27
C LEU A 37 -11.19 -2.83 -1.43
N LYS A 38 -12.48 -3.13 -1.31
CA LYS A 38 -13.57 -2.63 -2.16
C LYS A 38 -14.60 -1.89 -1.29
N PRO A 39 -14.69 -0.56 -1.39
CA PRO A 39 -13.82 0.36 -2.16
C PRO A 39 -12.41 0.46 -1.58
N PRO A 40 -11.40 0.93 -2.38
CA PRO A 40 -10.03 1.06 -1.92
C PRO A 40 -9.89 2.14 -0.84
N VAL A 41 -8.93 1.95 0.06
CA VAL A 41 -8.63 2.91 1.14
C VAL A 41 -7.75 4.03 0.58
N ALA A 42 -8.35 5.01 -0.10
CA ALA A 42 -7.62 6.06 -0.83
C ALA A 42 -7.49 7.40 -0.07
N THR A 43 -8.09 7.53 1.11
CA THR A 43 -8.05 8.76 1.92
C THR A 43 -7.66 8.47 3.36
N VAL A 44 -7.13 9.48 4.07
CA VAL A 44 -6.78 9.37 5.49
C VAL A 44 -7.99 9.03 6.35
N ASP A 45 -9.16 9.59 6.03
CA ASP A 45 -10.39 9.28 6.79
C ASP A 45 -10.87 7.84 6.55
N ALA A 46 -10.71 7.32 5.34
CA ALA A 46 -11.01 5.91 5.07
C ALA A 46 -10.02 4.98 5.81
N ALA A 47 -8.73 5.34 5.84
CA ALA A 47 -7.71 4.61 6.59
C ALA A 47 -7.97 4.63 8.10
N ARG A 48 -8.41 5.75 8.66
CA ARG A 48 -8.81 5.88 10.07
C ARG A 48 -9.95 4.93 10.41
N ARG A 49 -11.04 4.97 9.62
CA ARG A 49 -12.19 4.07 9.83
C ARG A 49 -11.82 2.60 9.70
N TYR A 50 -10.92 2.26 8.77
CA TYR A 50 -10.46 0.88 8.64
C TYR A 50 -9.58 0.47 9.82
N ARG A 51 -8.68 1.34 10.28
CA ARG A 51 -7.87 1.12 11.48
C ARG A 51 -8.74 0.89 12.72
N GLU A 52 -9.80 1.68 12.90
CA GLU A 52 -10.76 1.53 14.00
C GLU A 52 -11.46 0.16 13.96
N ARG A 53 -11.88 -0.30 12.78
CA ARG A 53 -12.47 -1.65 12.63
C ARG A 53 -11.48 -2.77 12.97
N ILE A 54 -10.22 -2.63 12.53
CA ILE A 54 -9.16 -3.59 12.88
C ILE A 54 -8.98 -3.67 14.39
N LEU A 55 -8.85 -2.53 15.05
CA LEU A 55 -8.66 -2.47 16.51
C LEU A 55 -9.87 -3.03 17.28
N ALA A 56 -11.08 -2.72 16.82
CA ALA A 56 -12.31 -3.24 17.41
C ALA A 56 -12.48 -4.76 17.24
N ALA A 57 -11.86 -5.35 16.22
CA ALA A 57 -11.90 -6.78 15.96
C ALA A 57 -10.89 -7.59 16.81
N LEU A 58 -10.00 -6.92 17.54
CA LEU A 58 -8.99 -7.59 18.39
C LEU A 58 -9.59 -8.01 19.72
N PRO A 59 -9.13 -9.14 20.31
CA PRO A 59 -9.47 -9.49 21.68
C PRO A 59 -9.04 -8.40 22.67
N ALA A 60 -9.81 -8.21 23.74
CA ALA A 60 -9.50 -7.22 24.78
C ALA A 60 -8.07 -7.42 25.34
N GLY A 61 -7.36 -6.31 25.52
CA GLY A 61 -5.98 -6.33 26.03
C GLY A 61 -4.91 -6.73 25.01
N THR A 62 -5.26 -6.93 23.74
CA THR A 62 -4.29 -7.24 22.70
C THR A 62 -3.48 -6.00 22.32
N ALA A 63 -2.16 -6.05 22.53
CA ALA A 63 -1.24 -5.00 22.10
C ALA A 63 -0.81 -5.26 20.65
N PHE A 64 -1.44 -4.58 19.71
CA PHE A 64 -1.12 -4.62 18.27
C PHE A 64 -1.34 -3.23 17.65
N GLU A 65 -0.40 -2.80 16.83
CA GLU A 65 -0.46 -1.51 16.17
C GLU A 65 -0.60 -1.68 14.65
N PRO A 66 -1.77 -1.43 14.06
CA PRO A 66 -1.92 -1.37 12.61
C PRO A 66 -1.40 -0.04 12.07
N LEU A 67 -0.36 -0.12 11.24
CA LEU A 67 0.21 0.98 10.47
C LEU A 67 -0.46 0.99 9.10
N MET A 68 -1.17 2.07 8.79
CA MET A 68 -2.02 2.12 7.60
C MET A 68 -1.27 2.59 6.37
N THR A 69 -1.76 2.20 5.19
CA THR A 69 -1.34 2.76 3.90
C THR A 69 -2.54 3.29 3.14
N LEU A 70 -2.30 4.26 2.25
CA LEU A 70 -3.33 4.72 1.31
C LEU A 70 -3.14 4.05 -0.04
N TYR A 71 -4.24 3.85 -0.74
CA TYR A 71 -4.24 3.33 -2.12
C TYR A 71 -4.01 4.49 -3.08
N LEU A 72 -2.90 4.47 -3.84
CA LEU A 72 -2.65 5.44 -4.89
C LEU A 72 -3.64 5.23 -6.04
N THR A 73 -4.40 6.26 -6.34
CA THR A 73 -5.26 6.32 -7.54
C THR A 73 -4.90 7.54 -8.37
N GLU A 74 -5.21 7.51 -9.65
CA GLU A 74 -4.98 8.65 -10.55
C GLU A 74 -5.84 9.88 -10.22
N ARG A 75 -6.87 9.70 -9.35
CA ARG A 75 -7.75 10.76 -8.88
C ARG A 75 -7.45 11.19 -7.44
N MET A 76 -6.36 10.69 -6.85
CA MET A 76 -5.99 11.06 -5.49
C MET A 76 -5.69 12.55 -5.40
N ASP A 77 -6.33 13.24 -4.46
CA ASP A 77 -6.01 14.62 -4.15
C ASP A 77 -4.60 14.69 -3.51
N PRO A 78 -3.66 15.49 -4.04
CA PRO A 78 -2.36 15.71 -3.42
C PRO A 78 -2.42 16.19 -1.96
N ALA A 79 -3.53 16.80 -1.52
CA ALA A 79 -3.76 17.17 -0.13
C ALA A 79 -3.82 15.95 0.81
N GLU A 80 -4.20 14.76 0.32
CA GLU A 80 -4.19 13.53 1.13
C GLU A 80 -2.77 13.12 1.54
N VAL A 81 -1.74 13.44 0.75
CA VAL A 81 -0.34 13.22 1.12
C VAL A 81 0.03 14.04 2.37
N TYR A 82 -0.44 15.28 2.42
CA TYR A 82 -0.24 16.17 3.55
C TYR A 82 -0.91 15.64 4.81
N ARG A 83 -2.18 15.23 4.67
CA ARG A 83 -2.95 14.62 5.75
C ARG A 83 -2.33 13.30 6.24
N ALA A 84 -1.81 12.49 5.31
CA ALA A 84 -1.12 11.25 5.63
C ALA A 84 0.14 11.49 6.47
N ALA A 85 1.00 12.44 6.04
CA ALA A 85 2.21 12.80 6.78
C ALA A 85 1.95 13.28 8.22
N GLN A 86 0.79 13.91 8.46
CA GLN A 86 0.41 14.41 9.78
C GLN A 86 -0.42 13.43 10.60
N SER A 87 -0.86 12.32 10.03
CA SER A 87 -1.85 11.42 10.66
C SER A 87 -1.31 10.66 11.88
N GLY A 88 0.00 10.39 11.92
CA GLY A 88 0.66 9.55 12.93
C GLY A 88 0.41 8.04 12.80
N PHE A 89 -0.43 7.59 11.86
CA PHE A 89 -0.75 6.18 11.66
C PHE A 89 -0.68 5.72 10.18
N VAL A 90 -0.64 6.64 9.23
CA VAL A 90 -0.38 6.34 7.81
C VAL A 90 1.12 6.41 7.57
N VAL A 91 1.70 5.29 7.13
CA VAL A 91 3.16 5.14 6.97
C VAL A 91 3.61 5.13 5.51
N GLY A 92 2.69 5.26 4.57
CA GLY A 92 3.01 5.30 3.15
C GLY A 92 1.79 5.24 2.24
N ILE A 93 2.05 5.37 0.96
CA ILE A 93 1.06 5.25 -0.10
C ILE A 93 1.44 4.07 -0.99
N LYS A 94 0.52 3.15 -1.20
CA LYS A 94 0.72 1.93 -1.97
C LYS A 94 0.19 2.08 -3.39
N CYS A 95 1.06 1.90 -4.36
CA CYS A 95 0.73 1.84 -5.78
C CYS A 95 0.52 0.39 -6.22
N TYR A 96 -0.59 0.15 -6.89
CA TYR A 96 -0.86 -1.06 -7.67
C TYR A 96 -1.02 -0.67 -9.13
N PRO A 97 -0.30 -1.31 -10.06
CA PRO A 97 -0.67 -1.22 -11.48
C PRO A 97 -2.08 -1.78 -11.68
N ALA A 98 -2.86 -1.14 -12.54
CA ALA A 98 -4.24 -1.56 -12.79
C ALA A 98 -4.28 -3.02 -13.28
N GLY A 99 -5.12 -3.85 -12.62
CA GLY A 99 -5.27 -5.27 -12.97
C GLY A 99 -4.13 -6.19 -12.53
N SER A 100 -3.12 -5.71 -11.77
CA SER A 100 -1.96 -6.54 -11.39
C SER A 100 -2.25 -7.58 -10.31
N THR A 101 -3.26 -7.36 -9.48
CA THR A 101 -3.59 -8.25 -8.35
C THR A 101 -5.05 -8.11 -7.93
N THR A 102 -5.45 -8.87 -6.92
CA THR A 102 -6.81 -8.79 -6.34
C THR A 102 -7.15 -7.37 -5.90
N HIS A 103 -8.32 -6.87 -6.32
CA HIS A 103 -8.81 -5.52 -6.00
C HIS A 103 -7.88 -4.40 -6.48
N SER A 104 -7.25 -4.57 -7.64
CA SER A 104 -6.42 -3.55 -8.28
C SER A 104 -7.07 -2.87 -9.49
N ASP A 105 -8.39 -3.02 -9.66
CA ASP A 105 -9.15 -2.40 -10.76
C ASP A 105 -9.04 -0.86 -10.74
N ALA A 106 -8.94 -0.25 -9.54
CA ALA A 106 -8.74 1.18 -9.34
C ALA A 106 -7.25 1.58 -9.35
N GLY A 107 -6.37 0.68 -9.76
CA GLY A 107 -4.92 0.89 -9.80
C GLY A 107 -4.51 1.93 -10.84
N VAL A 108 -3.22 2.21 -10.84
CA VAL A 108 -2.61 3.22 -11.71
C VAL A 108 -2.30 2.61 -13.06
N THR A 109 -2.73 3.27 -14.14
CA THR A 109 -2.41 2.89 -15.52
C THR A 109 -1.07 3.48 -15.96
N SER A 110 -0.73 4.68 -15.43
CA SER A 110 0.58 5.32 -15.61
C SER A 110 0.93 6.17 -14.39
N LEU A 111 2.16 6.06 -13.92
CA LEU A 111 2.67 6.91 -12.82
C LEU A 111 2.72 8.39 -13.21
N ASP A 112 2.73 8.73 -14.50
CA ASP A 112 2.66 10.11 -14.97
C ASP A 112 1.33 10.79 -14.60
N HIS A 113 0.23 10.03 -14.51
CA HIS A 113 -1.05 10.56 -14.06
C HIS A 113 -1.05 10.92 -12.57
N CYS A 114 -0.13 10.37 -11.80
CA CYS A 114 0.02 10.61 -10.35
C CYS A 114 1.10 11.65 -10.03
N ARG A 115 1.63 12.39 -11.01
CA ARG A 115 2.78 13.27 -10.85
C ARG A 115 2.66 14.24 -9.67
N ALA A 116 1.54 14.94 -9.56
CA ALA A 116 1.33 15.91 -8.48
C ALA A 116 1.34 15.26 -7.08
N VAL A 117 0.84 14.03 -6.97
CA VAL A 117 0.88 13.24 -5.72
C VAL A 117 2.31 12.82 -5.41
N LEU A 118 3.06 12.33 -6.41
CA LEU A 118 4.45 11.89 -6.25
C LEU A 118 5.38 13.05 -5.86
N GLU A 119 5.22 14.23 -6.47
CA GLU A 119 5.94 15.45 -6.10
C GLU A 119 5.66 15.83 -4.64
N ARG A 120 4.40 15.74 -4.20
CA ARG A 120 4.02 16.02 -2.81
C ARG A 120 4.58 14.98 -1.85
N MET A 121 4.62 13.69 -2.24
CA MET A 121 5.24 12.63 -1.43
C MET A 121 6.73 12.87 -1.24
N GLU A 122 7.44 13.30 -2.30
CA GLU A 122 8.84 13.67 -2.23
C GLU A 122 9.10 14.87 -1.30
N GLU A 123 8.22 15.89 -1.33
CA GLU A 123 8.31 17.06 -0.46
C GLU A 123 8.04 16.74 1.02
N ARG A 124 7.18 15.77 1.29
CA ARG A 124 6.72 15.42 2.64
C ARG A 124 7.34 14.16 3.21
N ASP A 125 8.29 13.58 2.50
CA ASP A 125 9.00 12.37 2.91
C ASP A 125 8.05 11.17 3.15
N VAL A 126 6.96 11.09 2.36
CA VAL A 126 6.01 9.98 2.43
C VAL A 126 6.48 8.84 1.54
N VAL A 127 6.55 7.64 2.11
CA VAL A 127 7.05 6.44 1.41
C VAL A 127 6.07 5.97 0.33
N LEU A 128 6.57 5.78 -0.89
CA LEU A 128 5.86 5.07 -1.96
C LEU A 128 6.17 3.58 -1.89
N GLN A 129 5.14 2.76 -1.76
CA GLN A 129 5.24 1.30 -1.86
C GLN A 129 4.73 0.85 -3.23
N LEU A 130 5.53 0.11 -3.97
CA LEU A 130 5.21 -0.35 -5.32
C LEU A 130 4.85 -1.83 -5.33
N HIS A 131 3.82 -2.20 -6.10
CA HIS A 131 3.60 -3.56 -6.56
C HIS A 131 4.29 -3.68 -7.92
N GLY A 132 5.37 -4.45 -7.96
CA GLY A 132 6.34 -4.42 -9.06
C GLY A 132 6.01 -5.41 -10.19
N GLU A 133 4.83 -5.28 -10.79
CA GLU A 133 4.44 -6.07 -11.96
C GLU A 133 3.96 -5.17 -13.09
N ALA A 134 4.51 -5.34 -14.28
CA ALA A 134 3.92 -4.78 -15.49
C ALA A 134 2.65 -5.55 -15.85
N THR A 135 1.61 -4.82 -16.24
CA THR A 135 0.35 -5.38 -16.73
C THR A 135 0.21 -5.10 -18.23
N GLY A 136 -0.20 -6.08 -18.99
CA GLY A 136 -0.40 -5.95 -20.43
C GLY A 136 -0.49 -7.33 -21.07
N ASN A 137 -1.26 -7.44 -22.15
CA ASN A 137 -1.40 -8.70 -22.88
C ASN A 137 -0.13 -9.06 -23.67
N ASP A 138 0.78 -8.10 -23.83
CA ASP A 138 2.06 -8.21 -24.52
C ASP A 138 3.22 -8.57 -23.58
N VAL A 139 2.94 -8.73 -22.27
CA VAL A 139 3.95 -8.98 -21.24
C VAL A 139 3.89 -10.45 -20.83
N ASP A 140 4.99 -11.18 -21.06
CA ASP A 140 5.15 -12.54 -20.53
C ASP A 140 5.09 -12.51 -19.00
N PRO A 141 4.34 -13.41 -18.35
CA PRO A 141 4.28 -13.48 -16.89
C PRO A 141 5.63 -13.56 -16.18
N TYR A 142 6.63 -14.20 -16.80
CA TYR A 142 7.98 -14.30 -16.24
C TYR A 142 8.81 -13.01 -16.36
N ASP A 143 8.42 -12.10 -17.26
CA ASP A 143 9.13 -10.86 -17.51
C ASP A 143 8.48 -9.63 -16.84
N ARG A 144 7.34 -9.81 -16.18
CA ARG A 144 6.56 -8.70 -15.59
C ARG A 144 7.35 -7.80 -14.67
N GLU A 145 8.24 -8.39 -13.86
CA GLU A 145 9.07 -7.63 -12.93
C GLU A 145 10.15 -6.84 -13.65
N SER A 146 10.92 -7.47 -14.55
CA SER A 146 11.99 -6.82 -15.31
C SER A 146 11.44 -5.67 -16.16
N ILE A 147 10.31 -5.89 -16.82
CA ILE A 147 9.61 -4.88 -17.62
C ILE A 147 9.11 -3.72 -16.74
N PHE A 148 8.57 -4.00 -15.55
CA PHE A 148 8.17 -2.96 -14.60
C PHE A 148 9.37 -2.12 -14.15
N ILE A 149 10.49 -2.75 -13.86
CA ILE A 149 11.72 -2.05 -13.48
C ILE A 149 12.16 -1.10 -14.60
N GLU A 150 12.20 -1.57 -15.83
CA GLU A 150 12.66 -0.78 -16.97
C GLU A 150 11.68 0.34 -17.36
N ARG A 151 10.39 0.03 -17.46
CA ARG A 151 9.37 0.94 -18.00
C ARG A 151 8.87 1.94 -16.95
N GLU A 152 8.79 1.55 -15.66
CA GLU A 152 8.17 2.35 -14.61
C GLU A 152 9.17 2.78 -13.52
N LEU A 153 9.89 1.83 -12.91
CA LEU A 153 10.72 2.13 -11.75
C LEU A 153 11.92 3.02 -12.09
N LEU A 154 12.68 2.71 -13.13
CA LEU A 154 13.85 3.49 -13.52
C LEU A 154 13.50 4.93 -13.93
N PRO A 155 12.46 5.18 -14.75
CA PRO A 155 12.00 6.54 -15.02
C PRO A 155 11.53 7.27 -13.77
N LEU A 156 10.79 6.60 -12.86
CA LEU A 156 10.35 7.17 -11.60
C LEU A 156 11.54 7.62 -10.73
N VAL A 157 12.55 6.76 -10.59
CA VAL A 157 13.77 7.07 -9.81
C VAL A 157 14.49 8.30 -10.35
N ARG A 158 14.58 8.42 -11.67
CA ARG A 158 15.24 9.56 -12.32
C ARG A 158 14.48 10.87 -12.14
N ARG A 159 13.13 10.81 -12.20
CA ARG A 159 12.26 11.99 -12.05
C ARG A 159 12.10 12.46 -10.61
N HIS A 160 12.07 11.51 -9.67
CA HIS A 160 11.86 11.75 -8.24
C HIS A 160 13.01 11.17 -7.40
N PRO A 161 14.22 11.76 -7.45
CA PRO A 161 15.42 11.18 -6.83
C PRO A 161 15.34 11.12 -5.29
N ARG A 162 14.60 12.02 -4.66
CA ARG A 162 14.43 12.08 -3.20
C ARG A 162 13.23 11.28 -2.69
N LEU A 163 12.36 10.79 -3.58
CA LEU A 163 11.19 10.02 -3.18
C LEU A 163 11.62 8.71 -2.50
N HIS A 164 11.24 8.51 -1.25
CA HIS A 164 11.47 7.25 -0.54
C HIS A 164 10.56 6.15 -1.11
N ARG A 165 11.17 5.03 -1.50
CA ARG A 165 10.48 3.92 -2.19
C ARG A 165 10.74 2.60 -1.50
N ARG A 166 9.68 1.79 -1.37
CA ARG A 166 9.76 0.35 -1.10
C ARG A 166 9.23 -0.40 -2.30
N TYR A 167 10.10 -1.18 -2.90
CA TYR A 167 9.76 -2.09 -4.00
C TYR A 167 9.51 -3.49 -3.43
N ARG A 168 8.40 -4.11 -3.81
CA ARG A 168 8.16 -5.52 -3.59
C ARG A 168 8.16 -6.22 -4.94
N PRO A 169 9.13 -7.14 -5.21
CA PRO A 169 9.09 -7.98 -6.39
C PRO A 169 7.83 -8.85 -6.38
N ALA A 170 7.32 -9.16 -7.55
CA ALA A 170 6.32 -10.18 -7.71
C ALA A 170 6.92 -11.51 -7.25
N VAL A 171 6.28 -12.16 -6.30
CA VAL A 171 6.61 -13.56 -6.02
C VAL A 171 5.99 -14.35 -7.16
N ALA A 172 6.82 -14.84 -8.08
CA ALA A 172 6.38 -15.78 -9.08
C ALA A 172 5.62 -16.90 -8.37
N GLY A 173 4.31 -17.00 -8.63
CA GLY A 173 3.49 -18.05 -8.06
C GLY A 173 4.10 -19.42 -8.41
N ARG A 174 4.31 -20.23 -7.40
CA ARG A 174 4.59 -21.65 -7.57
C ARG A 174 3.30 -22.34 -7.98
#